data_1893c524e1e8fc1838d1b813fdd2d1e3
#
_entry.id   1893c524e1e8fc1838d1b813fdd2d1e3
#
_cell.length_a   1.000
_cell.length_b   1.000
_cell.length_c   1.000
_cell.angle_alpha   90.00
_cell.angle_beta   90.00
_cell.angle_gamma   90.00
#
_symmetry.space_group_name_H-M   'P 1'
#
loop_
_entity.id
_entity.type
_entity.pdbx_description
1 polymer ?
#
loop_
_entity_poly.entity_id
_entity_poly.type
_entity_poly.pdbx_seq_one_letter_code
_entity_poly.pdbx_strand_id
1 'polypeptide(L)'
;RVTRIVDTFLEHARIWYFGNGGNPKLFLGSPDWMRRNLYRRIEAVTPILDPNAKQELIDMLSIQLSDKRKACFVDENLRNCWKSAHPQKEKVRSQYTFYEYLKEKTE
;
A
#
# COMPACT_ATOMS: atom_id res chain seq x y z
N ARG A 1 5.79 -8.36 9.74
CA ARG A 1 4.33 -8.59 9.71
C ARG A 1 3.81 -8.34 8.32
N VAL A 2 2.99 -9.24 7.79
CA VAL A 2 2.36 -9.12 6.47
C VAL A 2 0.89 -8.77 6.64
N THR A 3 0.44 -7.78 5.87
CA THR A 3 -0.97 -7.37 5.82
C THR A 3 -1.47 -7.53 4.39
N ARG A 4 -2.71 -7.96 4.25
CA ARG A 4 -3.40 -8.10 2.96
C ARG A 4 -4.72 -7.35 3.02
N ILE A 5 -5.04 -6.61 1.97
CA ILE A 5 -6.36 -5.99 1.78
C ILE A 5 -7.12 -6.85 0.78
N VAL A 6 -8.30 -7.31 1.18
CA VAL A 6 -9.19 -8.13 0.33
C VAL A 6 -10.44 -7.30 0.04
N ASP A 7 -10.46 -6.65 -1.10
CA ASP A 7 -11.54 -5.75 -1.48
C ASP A 7 -11.88 -5.88 -2.97
N THR A 8 -12.63 -4.93 -3.50
CA THR A 8 -13.26 -4.96 -4.83
C THR A 8 -12.27 -4.83 -5.97
N PHE A 9 -11.28 -3.94 -5.82
CA PHE A 9 -10.39 -3.56 -6.91
C PHE A 9 -9.03 -4.24 -6.79
N LEU A 10 -8.47 -4.61 -7.94
CA LEU A 10 -7.09 -5.07 -8.01
C LEU A 10 -6.16 -3.86 -7.85
N GLU A 11 -5.21 -3.97 -6.94
CA GLU A 11 -4.20 -2.95 -6.70
C GLU A 11 -2.85 -3.43 -7.22
N HIS A 12 -2.23 -2.64 -8.10
CA HIS A 12 -0.94 -2.95 -8.73
C HIS A 12 0.19 -2.02 -8.27
N ALA A 13 -0.06 -1.20 -7.26
CA ALA A 13 0.97 -0.31 -6.74
C ALA A 13 2.12 -1.12 -6.12
N ARG A 14 3.33 -0.82 -6.57
CA ARG A 14 4.57 -1.40 -6.02
C ARG A 14 5.44 -0.26 -5.55
N ILE A 15 5.40 -0.04 -4.24
CA ILE A 15 6.03 1.09 -3.57
C ILE A 15 6.98 0.55 -2.51
N TRP A 16 8.20 1.09 -2.50
CA TRP A 16 9.14 0.84 -1.42
C TRP A 16 9.28 2.10 -0.58
N TYR A 17 9.09 1.96 0.70
CA TYR A 17 9.24 3.03 1.67
C TYR A 17 10.34 2.67 2.67
N PHE A 18 11.33 3.54 2.77
CA PHE A 18 12.41 3.42 3.76
C PHE A 18 12.40 4.64 4.67
N GLY A 19 12.24 4.42 5.99
CA GLY A 19 12.16 5.51 6.97
C GLY A 19 13.39 6.41 7.03
N ASN A 20 14.57 5.84 6.81
CA ASN A 20 15.85 6.54 6.66
C ASN A 20 16.09 7.61 7.74
N GLY A 21 15.85 7.23 9.02
CA GLY A 21 16.13 8.11 10.15
C GLY A 21 15.31 9.41 10.17
N GLY A 22 14.06 9.39 9.68
CA GLY A 22 13.17 10.56 9.65
C GLY A 22 13.21 11.34 8.34
N ASN A 23 14.04 10.94 7.37
CA ASN A 23 14.06 11.46 6.01
C ASN A 23 13.67 10.35 5.04
N PRO A 24 12.37 10.05 4.87
CA PRO A 24 11.93 8.88 4.13
C PRO A 24 12.30 8.93 2.65
N LYS A 25 12.68 7.75 2.14
CA LYS A 25 12.94 7.55 0.71
C LYS A 25 11.90 6.61 0.15
N LEU A 26 11.31 6.99 -0.98
CA LEU A 26 10.28 6.23 -1.68
C LEU A 26 10.71 5.93 -3.12
N PHE A 27 10.33 4.73 -3.55
CA PHE A 27 10.56 4.27 -4.91
C PHE A 27 9.28 3.65 -5.45
N LEU A 28 9.01 3.87 -6.73
CA LEU A 28 8.00 3.16 -7.51
C LEU A 28 8.69 2.23 -8.49
N GLY A 29 8.10 1.07 -8.70
CA GLY A 29 8.68 0.14 -9.64
C GLY A 29 7.69 -0.82 -10.26
N SER A 30 8.14 -1.51 -11.31
CA SER A 30 7.37 -2.53 -12.02
C SER A 30 7.55 -3.95 -11.48
N PRO A 31 8.66 -4.32 -10.77
CA PRO A 31 8.88 -5.72 -10.44
C PRO A 31 8.02 -6.21 -9.27
N ASP A 32 7.46 -7.39 -9.45
CA ASP A 32 7.05 -8.22 -8.32
C ASP A 32 8.28 -8.95 -7.75
N TRP A 33 8.24 -9.29 -6.47
CA TRP A 33 9.34 -10.03 -5.83
C TRP A 33 9.29 -11.52 -6.21
N MET A 34 9.38 -11.77 -7.50
CA MET A 34 9.44 -13.12 -8.06
C MET A 34 10.79 -13.33 -8.74
N ARG A 35 11.32 -14.56 -8.64
CA ARG A 35 12.63 -14.89 -9.19
C ARG A 35 12.76 -14.53 -10.67
N ARG A 36 11.71 -14.75 -11.48
CA ARG A 36 11.70 -14.38 -12.91
C ARG A 36 11.87 -12.87 -13.14
N ASN A 37 11.29 -12.05 -12.27
CA ASN A 37 11.38 -10.59 -12.38
C ASN A 37 12.73 -10.07 -11.90
N LEU A 38 13.27 -10.65 -10.82
CA LEU A 38 14.52 -10.19 -10.22
C LEU A 38 15.77 -10.66 -10.99
N TYR A 39 15.69 -11.78 -11.70
CA TYR A 39 16.86 -12.41 -12.33
C TYR A 39 16.77 -12.55 -13.86
N ARG A 40 15.61 -12.50 -14.46
CA ARG A 40 15.40 -12.82 -15.87
C ARG A 40 14.67 -11.75 -16.70
N ARG A 41 14.20 -10.66 -16.07
CA ARG A 41 13.51 -9.57 -16.74
C ARG A 41 14.23 -8.26 -16.50
N ILE A 42 14.08 -7.34 -17.48
CA ILE A 42 14.45 -5.94 -17.30
C ILE A 42 13.29 -5.26 -16.61
N GLU A 43 13.52 -4.78 -15.38
CA GLU A 43 12.53 -4.10 -14.57
C GLU A 43 13.04 -2.70 -14.20
N ALA A 44 12.13 -1.77 -13.98
CA ALA A 44 12.46 -0.40 -13.63
C ALA A 44 11.99 -0.05 -12.22
N VAL A 45 12.85 0.59 -11.44
CA VAL A 45 12.53 1.17 -10.14
C VAL A 45 12.97 2.63 -10.16
N THR A 46 12.06 3.54 -9.90
CA THR A 46 12.28 4.98 -9.98
C THR A 46 12.16 5.62 -8.60
N PRO A 47 13.16 6.40 -8.15
CA PRO A 47 13.03 7.18 -6.93
C PRO A 47 12.01 8.31 -7.09
N ILE A 48 11.27 8.61 -6.04
CA ILE A 48 10.29 9.70 -6.00
C ILE A 48 10.95 10.89 -5.30
N LEU A 49 11.29 11.90 -6.07
CA LEU A 49 12.02 13.09 -5.59
C LEU A 49 11.10 14.29 -5.36
N ASP A 50 9.99 14.41 -6.09
CA ASP A 50 9.03 15.49 -5.91
C ASP A 50 8.39 15.40 -4.51
N PRO A 51 8.49 16.45 -3.68
CA PRO A 51 7.92 16.42 -2.32
C PRO A 51 6.40 16.22 -2.28
N ASN A 52 5.67 16.75 -3.24
CA ASN A 52 4.21 16.61 -3.31
C ASN A 52 3.79 15.20 -3.68
N ALA A 53 4.42 14.60 -4.68
CA ALA A 53 4.20 13.21 -5.07
C ALA A 53 4.59 12.25 -3.94
N LYS A 54 5.70 12.52 -3.27
CA LYS A 54 6.18 11.75 -2.12
C LYS A 54 5.18 11.75 -0.98
N GLN A 55 4.64 12.94 -0.63
CA GLN A 55 3.64 13.08 0.43
C GLN A 55 2.35 12.35 0.07
N GLU A 56 1.91 12.43 -1.17
CA GLU A 56 0.71 11.71 -1.64
C GLU A 56 0.86 10.20 -1.53
N LEU A 57 2.03 9.65 -1.86
CA LEU A 57 2.31 8.22 -1.69
C LEU A 57 2.39 7.81 -0.22
N ILE A 58 2.96 8.65 0.64
CA ILE A 58 2.97 8.41 2.09
C ILE A 58 1.55 8.39 2.64
N ASP A 59 0.70 9.33 2.22
CA ASP A 59 -0.70 9.39 2.64
C ASP A 59 -1.46 8.14 2.16
N MET A 60 -1.23 7.69 0.93
CA MET A 60 -1.80 6.45 0.40
C MET A 60 -1.41 5.23 1.26
N LEU A 61 -0.13 5.09 1.57
CA LEU A 61 0.36 4.00 2.42
C LEU A 61 -0.25 4.07 3.82
N SER A 62 -0.38 5.26 4.39
CA SER A 62 -1.00 5.48 5.71
C SER A 62 -2.46 5.05 5.70
N ILE A 63 -3.20 5.39 4.67
CA ILE A 63 -4.60 4.97 4.48
C ILE A 63 -4.69 3.45 4.39
N GLN A 64 -3.84 2.81 3.59
CA GLN A 64 -3.83 1.35 3.46
C GLN A 64 -3.52 0.65 4.79
N LEU A 65 -2.55 1.16 5.53
CA LEU A 65 -2.17 0.60 6.85
C LEU A 65 -3.25 0.83 7.91
N SER A 66 -4.07 1.86 7.75
CA SER A 66 -5.18 2.19 8.66
C SER A 66 -6.43 1.35 8.39
N ASP A 67 -6.50 0.65 7.27
CA ASP A 67 -7.66 -0.17 6.93
C ASP A 67 -7.82 -1.30 7.94
N LYS A 68 -8.98 -1.36 8.58
CA LYS A 68 -9.40 -2.46 9.46
C LYS A 68 -10.68 -3.11 8.95
N ARG A 69 -11.30 -2.54 7.92
CA ARG A 69 -12.55 -3.03 7.36
C ARG A 69 -12.33 -4.19 6.38
N LYS A 70 -11.31 -4.09 5.54
CA LYS A 70 -10.98 -5.07 4.49
C LYS A 70 -9.60 -5.67 4.66
N ALA A 71 -8.85 -5.24 5.66
CA ALA A 71 -7.49 -5.71 5.89
C ALA A 71 -7.42 -6.89 6.86
N CYS A 72 -6.53 -7.80 6.55
CA CYS A 72 -6.20 -8.98 7.33
C CYS A 72 -4.71 -9.03 7.61
N PHE A 73 -4.33 -9.59 8.73
CA PHE A 73 -2.97 -10.10 8.91
C PHE A 73 -2.87 -11.49 8.28
N VAL A 74 -1.76 -11.76 7.65
CA VAL A 74 -1.47 -13.09 7.13
C VAL A 74 -0.67 -13.84 8.20
N ASP A 75 -1.19 -14.98 8.66
CA ASP A 75 -0.52 -15.81 9.65
C ASP A 75 0.54 -16.74 9.02
N GLU A 76 1.21 -17.54 9.86
CA GLU A 76 2.24 -18.48 9.42
C GLU A 76 1.72 -19.58 8.48
N ASN A 77 0.42 -19.86 8.50
CA ASN A 77 -0.25 -20.81 7.62
C ASN A 77 -0.88 -20.14 6.40
N LEU A 78 -0.53 -18.87 6.12
CA LEU A 78 -1.04 -18.04 5.02
C LEU A 78 -2.55 -17.80 5.09
N ARG A 79 -3.15 -17.90 6.28
CA ARG A 79 -4.57 -17.62 6.49
C ARG A 79 -4.79 -16.14 6.77
N ASN A 80 -5.96 -15.64 6.38
CA ASN A 80 -6.37 -14.25 6.64
C ASN A 80 -6.97 -14.14 8.05
N CYS A 81 -6.35 -13.29 8.88
CA CYS A 81 -6.85 -12.96 10.20
C CYS A 81 -7.29 -11.49 10.20
N TRP A 82 -8.58 -11.23 10.33
CA TRP A 82 -9.13 -9.87 10.28
C TRP A 82 -8.48 -8.97 11.34
N LYS A 83 -8.16 -7.75 10.95
CA LYS A 83 -7.56 -6.76 11.87
C LYS A 83 -8.54 -6.31 12.94
N SER A 84 -9.84 -6.31 12.65
CA SER A 84 -10.90 -5.95 13.59
C SER A 84 -11.83 -7.13 13.86
N ALA A 85 -12.30 -7.25 15.10
CA ALA A 85 -13.34 -8.20 15.48
C ALA A 85 -14.69 -7.87 14.84
N HIS A 86 -14.91 -6.60 14.46
CA HIS A 86 -16.11 -6.10 13.83
C HIS A 86 -15.80 -5.27 12.57
N PRO A 87 -15.30 -5.89 11.49
CA PRO A 87 -14.84 -5.17 10.30
C PRO A 87 -15.89 -4.23 9.69
N GLN A 88 -17.16 -4.61 9.75
CA GLN A 88 -18.25 -3.80 9.18
C GLN A 88 -18.46 -2.46 9.90
N LYS A 89 -17.97 -2.32 11.14
CA LYS A 89 -18.08 -1.09 11.92
C LYS A 89 -16.90 -0.14 11.71
N GLU A 90 -15.85 -0.61 11.07
CA GLU A 90 -14.66 0.19 10.82
C GLU A 90 -14.91 1.22 9.72
N LYS A 91 -14.42 2.45 9.93
CA LYS A 91 -14.65 3.57 9.01
C LYS A 91 -13.72 3.53 7.80
N VAL A 92 -12.47 3.17 8.00
CA VAL A 92 -11.46 3.21 6.94
C VAL A 92 -11.53 1.95 6.10
N ARG A 93 -12.00 2.11 4.88
CA ARG A 93 -11.93 1.14 3.79
C ARG A 93 -11.00 1.73 2.74
N SER A 94 -9.77 1.30 2.70
CA SER A 94 -8.66 2.01 2.04
C SER A 94 -8.93 2.38 0.57
N GLN A 95 -9.51 1.49 -0.23
CA GLN A 95 -9.80 1.75 -1.64
C GLN A 95 -10.75 2.93 -1.83
N TYR A 96 -11.80 3.02 -1.01
CA TYR A 96 -12.77 4.12 -1.07
C TYR A 96 -12.24 5.38 -0.37
N THR A 97 -11.57 5.23 0.75
CA THR A 97 -10.97 6.35 1.49
C THR A 97 -9.91 7.06 0.65
N PHE A 98 -9.08 6.31 -0.06
CA PHE A 98 -8.07 6.90 -0.95
C PHE A 98 -8.71 7.61 -2.15
N TYR A 99 -9.78 7.07 -2.70
CA TYR A 99 -10.54 7.74 -3.76
C TYR A 99 -11.06 9.11 -3.29
N GLU A 100 -11.68 9.17 -2.11
CA GLU A 100 -12.17 10.44 -1.55
C GLU A 100 -11.03 11.42 -1.27
N TYR A 101 -9.91 10.95 -0.76
CA TYR A 101 -8.70 11.74 -0.56
C TYR A 101 -8.21 12.39 -1.86
N LEU A 102 -8.13 11.64 -2.94
CA LEU A 102 -7.73 12.16 -4.25
C LEU A 102 -8.75 13.14 -4.82
N LYS A 103 -10.03 12.84 -4.65
CA LYS A 103 -11.13 13.71 -5.08
C LYS A 103 -11.06 15.08 -4.40
N GLU A 104 -10.86 15.12 -3.10
CA GLU A 104 -10.70 16.36 -2.34
C GLU A 104 -9.49 17.18 -2.79
N LYS A 105 -8.40 16.54 -3.18
CA LYS A 105 -7.20 17.21 -3.69
C LYS A 105 -7.40 17.85 -5.08
N THR A 106 -8.28 17.31 -5.89
CA THR A 106 -8.52 17.79 -7.27
C THR A 106 -9.65 18.82 -7.38
N GLU A 107 -10.38 19.02 -6.31
CA GLU A 107 -11.45 20.03 -6.21
C GLU A 107 -10.97 21.40 -5.74
#